data_207b69c7fe76017c7e3bce48cd3c2d5e
#
_entry.id   207b69c7fe76017c7e3bce48cd3c2d5e
#
_cell.length_a   1.000
_cell.length_b   1.000
_cell.length_c   1.000
_cell.angle_alpha   90.00
_cell.angle_beta   90.00
_cell.angle_gamma   90.00
#
_symmetry.space_group_name_H-M   'P 1'
#
loop_
_entity.id
_entity.type
_entity.pdbx_description
1 polymer ?
#
loop_
_entity_poly.entity_id
_entity_poly.type
_entity_poly.pdbx_seq_one_letter_code
_entity_poly.pdbx_strand_id
1 'polypeptide(L)'
;GEDVIAAVERETAELAAKQAAEAAPEAAGAAQPDAAKPELLDFLASEPEAENDPFADQPTKTAPELPQLTPAQELAGYIRTRSAAALLTPHALLLEEVENADELLAQMPADPQCTDIVTRAGAKDTYYYSNANMSDNYAMIAQLIEDKDLCVMFAEMVRFNARIYPSATPLKYFQRSPYGLAPEVIEQTWKAMQENPAYADIEELTNNQNERFLFSTKHLTRRYA
;
A
#
# COMPACT_ATOMS: atom_id res chain seq x y z
N GLY A 1 -1.92 -27.95 -25.24
CA GLY A 1 -2.00 -27.22 -23.96
C GLY A 1 -0.86 -26.21 -23.76
N GLU A 2 0.25 -26.35 -24.53
CA GLU A 2 1.42 -25.45 -24.37
C GLU A 2 1.31 -24.15 -25.18
N ASP A 3 0.51 -24.13 -26.22
CA ASP A 3 0.37 -22.94 -27.09
C ASP A 3 -0.47 -21.79 -26.47
N VAL A 4 -1.30 -22.08 -25.49
CA VAL A 4 -2.17 -21.05 -24.84
C VAL A 4 -1.38 -20.24 -23.81
N ILE A 5 -0.43 -20.86 -23.12
CA ILE A 5 0.41 -20.18 -22.12
C ILE A 5 1.36 -19.20 -22.81
N ALA A 6 1.96 -19.59 -23.93
CA ALA A 6 2.85 -18.74 -24.71
C ALA A 6 2.13 -17.54 -25.36
N ALA A 7 0.85 -17.66 -25.66
CA ALA A 7 0.02 -16.55 -26.17
C ALA A 7 -0.29 -15.51 -25.09
N VAL A 8 -0.61 -15.95 -23.87
CA VAL A 8 -0.90 -15.07 -22.72
C VAL A 8 0.35 -14.33 -22.26
N GLU A 9 1.52 -14.99 -22.28
CA GLU A 9 2.78 -14.32 -21.92
C GLU A 9 3.21 -13.24 -22.93
N ARG A 10 2.90 -13.43 -24.23
CA ARG A 10 3.15 -12.40 -25.25
C ARG A 10 2.23 -11.20 -25.10
N GLU A 11 0.96 -11.43 -24.84
CA GLU A 11 -0.04 -10.34 -24.69
C GLU A 11 0.22 -9.51 -23.44
N THR A 12 0.65 -10.11 -22.33
CA THR A 12 1.05 -9.41 -21.11
C THR A 12 2.34 -8.60 -21.27
N ALA A 13 3.31 -9.10 -22.03
CA ALA A 13 4.55 -8.38 -22.33
C ALA A 13 4.30 -7.17 -23.26
N GLU A 14 3.38 -7.29 -24.21
CA GLU A 14 3.02 -6.21 -25.15
C GLU A 14 2.22 -5.09 -24.46
N LEU A 15 1.34 -5.43 -23.51
CA LEU A 15 0.64 -4.45 -22.67
C LEU A 15 1.59 -3.68 -21.74
N ALA A 16 2.56 -4.36 -21.15
CA ALA A 16 3.57 -3.73 -20.29
C ALA A 16 4.48 -2.76 -21.08
N ALA A 17 4.85 -3.13 -22.31
CA ALA A 17 5.66 -2.28 -23.21
C ALA A 17 4.88 -1.03 -23.66
N LYS A 18 3.57 -1.15 -23.87
CA LYS A 18 2.71 -0.04 -24.29
C LYS A 18 2.48 0.97 -23.16
N GLN A 19 2.35 0.51 -21.91
CA GLN A 19 2.24 1.38 -20.73
C GLN A 19 3.55 2.12 -20.42
N ALA A 20 4.71 1.51 -20.68
CA ALA A 20 6.00 2.15 -20.50
C ALA A 20 6.29 3.24 -21.58
N ALA A 21 5.70 3.13 -22.75
CA ALA A 21 5.86 4.12 -23.83
C ALA A 21 4.97 5.38 -23.66
N GLU A 22 3.89 5.29 -22.88
CA GLU A 22 2.94 6.38 -22.64
C GLU A 22 3.29 7.28 -21.45
N ALA A 23 4.31 6.91 -20.66
CA ALA A 23 4.75 7.62 -19.46
C ALA A 23 5.99 8.54 -19.66
N ALA A 24 6.38 8.87 -20.87
CA ALA A 24 7.48 9.80 -21.12
C ALA A 24 6.95 11.23 -21.34
N PRO A 25 7.30 12.23 -20.49
CA PRO A 25 6.95 13.61 -20.76
C PRO A 25 7.87 14.20 -21.84
N GLU A 26 7.27 14.78 -22.87
CA GLU A 26 7.91 15.67 -23.82
C GLU A 26 8.53 16.87 -23.09
N ALA A 27 9.81 17.09 -23.30
CA ALA A 27 10.42 18.40 -23.15
C ALA A 27 11.23 18.69 -24.38
N ALA A 28 10.67 19.53 -25.22
CA ALA A 28 11.31 20.11 -26.42
C ALA A 28 12.21 21.28 -26.06
N GLY A 29 13.25 21.46 -26.86
CA GLY A 29 13.79 22.82 -27.08
C GLY A 29 15.30 22.99 -27.09
N ALA A 30 15.90 22.70 -28.22
CA ALA A 30 16.88 23.51 -28.97
C ALA A 30 18.06 24.20 -28.25
N ALA A 31 19.28 23.86 -28.62
CA ALA A 31 20.24 24.63 -29.40
C ALA A 31 21.67 24.14 -29.17
N GLN A 32 22.29 23.57 -30.17
CA GLN A 32 23.75 23.66 -30.33
C GLN A 32 24.10 25.05 -30.87
N PRO A 33 25.31 25.58 -30.55
CA PRO A 33 26.40 25.39 -31.47
C PRO A 33 27.82 25.27 -30.87
N ASP A 34 28.63 24.55 -31.61
CA ASP A 34 30.00 24.84 -32.08
C ASP A 34 31.18 24.89 -31.11
N ALA A 35 32.06 23.97 -31.41
CA ALA A 35 33.51 23.95 -31.36
C ALA A 35 34.26 25.00 -30.57
N ALA A 36 35.06 24.52 -29.58
CA ALA A 36 36.48 24.88 -29.43
C ALA A 36 37.12 23.97 -28.34
N LYS A 37 38.05 23.12 -28.73
CA LYS A 37 39.08 22.61 -27.84
C LYS A 37 40.04 23.74 -27.52
N PRO A 38 40.45 23.91 -26.26
CA PRO A 38 41.83 24.26 -26.00
C PRO A 38 42.48 23.25 -25.07
N GLU A 39 43.69 22.98 -25.43
CA GLU A 39 44.83 22.33 -24.79
C GLU A 39 44.83 22.45 -23.25
N LEU A 40 44.78 21.30 -22.61
CA LEU A 40 44.94 21.14 -21.15
C LEU A 40 46.16 20.28 -20.88
N LEU A 41 47.34 20.79 -21.24
CA LEU A 41 48.61 20.14 -21.01
C LEU A 41 49.70 21.18 -20.75
N ASP A 42 49.53 21.96 -19.65
CA ASP A 42 50.72 22.72 -19.13
C ASP A 42 50.52 23.24 -17.68
N PHE A 43 49.77 22.51 -16.85
CA PHE A 43 49.61 22.95 -15.44
C PHE A 43 50.00 21.89 -14.40
N LEU A 44 50.89 20.97 -14.78
CA LEU A 44 51.37 19.91 -13.82
C LEU A 44 52.89 20.00 -13.60
N ALA A 45 53.46 21.18 -13.52
CA ALA A 45 54.86 21.34 -13.12
C ALA A 45 55.07 22.64 -12.36
N SER A 46 54.52 22.74 -11.17
CA SER A 46 55.00 23.65 -10.15
C SER A 46 54.59 23.14 -8.77
N GLU A 47 55.49 22.54 -8.07
CA GLU A 47 55.38 22.37 -6.63
C GLU A 47 55.37 23.74 -5.96
N PRO A 48 54.34 24.14 -5.21
CA PRO A 48 54.47 25.27 -4.31
C PRO A 48 54.94 24.78 -2.92
N GLU A 49 55.99 25.43 -2.50
CA GLU A 49 56.56 25.41 -1.14
C GLU A 49 55.47 25.61 -0.08
N ALA A 50 55.68 24.96 1.05
CA ALA A 50 54.84 25.04 2.25
C ALA A 50 54.73 26.49 2.73
N GLU A 51 53.68 27.20 2.43
CA GLU A 51 53.29 28.43 3.11
C GLU A 51 52.03 28.22 3.93
N ASN A 52 52.16 28.46 5.23
CA ASN A 52 51.16 28.65 6.27
C ASN A 52 49.73 28.85 5.74
N ASP A 53 48.89 27.82 5.85
CA ASP A 53 47.46 27.90 5.67
C ASP A 53 46.83 28.61 6.89
N PRO A 54 46.36 29.87 6.77
CA PRO A 54 45.73 30.59 7.86
C PRO A 54 44.37 30.05 8.29
N PHE A 55 43.88 28.95 7.67
CA PHE A 55 42.61 28.31 7.98
C PHE A 55 42.76 26.93 8.68
N ALA A 56 44.01 26.54 9.05
CA ALA A 56 44.25 25.24 9.69
C ALA A 56 43.66 25.11 11.10
N ASP A 57 43.11 26.16 11.68
CA ASP A 57 42.60 26.19 13.07
C ASP A 57 41.10 26.54 13.16
N GLN A 58 40.31 26.22 12.13
CA GLN A 58 38.86 26.21 12.30
C GLN A 58 38.45 24.83 12.84
N PRO A 59 37.82 24.78 14.04
CA PRO A 59 37.23 23.54 14.50
C PRO A 59 36.23 23.09 13.43
N THR A 60 36.49 21.96 12.82
CA THR A 60 35.55 21.29 11.96
C THR A 60 34.22 21.26 12.71
N LYS A 61 33.25 22.09 12.27
CA LYS A 61 31.87 21.96 12.71
C LYS A 61 31.49 20.53 12.40
N THR A 62 31.45 19.72 13.44
CA THR A 62 30.89 18.39 13.43
C THR A 62 29.50 18.54 12.76
N ALA A 63 29.31 17.92 11.63
CA ALA A 63 28.00 17.88 10.99
C ALA A 63 27.00 17.46 12.08
N PRO A 64 25.82 18.09 12.20
CA PRO A 64 24.86 17.70 13.20
C PRO A 64 24.59 16.20 13.01
N GLU A 65 24.94 15.39 14.00
CA GLU A 65 24.58 13.98 14.02
C GLU A 65 23.08 13.94 13.84
N LEU A 66 22.63 13.31 12.75
CA LEU A 66 21.23 13.01 12.56
C LEU A 66 20.75 12.26 13.80
N PRO A 67 19.63 12.67 14.42
CA PRO A 67 19.15 12.01 15.62
C PRO A 67 19.01 10.52 15.32
N GLN A 68 19.76 9.69 16.05
CA GLN A 68 19.68 8.24 15.90
C GLN A 68 18.30 7.81 16.33
N LEU A 69 17.58 7.13 15.43
CA LEU A 69 16.28 6.55 15.73
C LEU A 69 16.43 5.46 16.78
N THR A 70 15.47 5.35 17.68
CA THR A 70 15.41 4.20 18.58
C THR A 70 14.98 2.95 17.80
N PRO A 71 15.32 1.72 18.26
CA PRO A 71 14.86 0.50 17.60
C PRO A 71 13.33 0.43 17.42
N ALA A 72 12.54 0.97 18.37
CA ALA A 72 11.09 1.07 18.25
C ALA A 72 10.67 2.03 17.13
N GLN A 73 11.39 3.15 16.93
CA GLN A 73 11.13 4.09 15.84
C GLN A 73 11.54 3.52 14.47
N GLU A 74 12.59 2.72 14.41
CA GLU A 74 12.99 1.99 13.19
C GLU A 74 11.90 0.97 12.78
N LEU A 75 11.40 0.21 13.76
CA LEU A 75 10.28 -0.71 13.53
C LEU A 75 9.01 0.03 13.09
N ALA A 76 8.70 1.18 13.70
CA ALA A 76 7.59 2.04 13.26
C ALA A 76 7.80 2.53 11.81
N GLY A 77 9.03 2.88 11.43
CA GLY A 77 9.42 3.22 10.05
C GLY A 77 9.17 2.08 9.06
N TYR A 78 9.50 0.86 9.45
CA TYR A 78 9.20 -0.34 8.66
C TYR A 78 7.68 -0.51 8.44
N ILE A 79 6.88 -0.43 9.52
CA ILE A 79 5.42 -0.53 9.44
C ILE A 79 4.84 0.59 8.56
N ARG A 80 5.33 1.83 8.65
CA ARG A 80 4.91 2.95 7.79
C ARG A 80 5.20 2.68 6.32
N THR A 81 6.37 2.16 6.00
CA THR A 81 6.75 1.82 4.63
C THR A 81 5.82 0.78 4.03
N ARG A 82 5.49 -0.27 4.78
CA ARG A 82 4.52 -1.28 4.35
C ARG A 82 3.13 -0.69 4.18
N SER A 83 2.68 0.14 5.12
CA SER A 83 1.38 0.81 5.06
C SER A 83 1.27 1.75 3.86
N ALA A 84 2.33 2.48 3.51
CA ALA A 84 2.39 3.31 2.31
C ALA A 84 2.30 2.49 1.00
N ALA A 85 2.78 1.24 1.03
CA ALA A 85 2.62 0.26 -0.05
C ALA A 85 1.26 -0.47 -0.01
N ALA A 86 0.31 -0.02 0.82
CA ALA A 86 -1.01 -0.63 1.01
C ALA A 86 -0.97 -2.06 1.59
N LEU A 87 0.09 -2.40 2.33
CA LEU A 87 0.28 -3.71 2.96
C LEU A 87 0.16 -3.61 4.48
N LEU A 88 -0.58 -4.53 5.09
CA LEU A 88 -0.55 -4.73 6.53
C LEU A 88 0.77 -5.41 6.95
N THR A 89 1.15 -5.24 8.20
CA THR A 89 2.29 -5.93 8.80
C THR A 89 1.79 -6.97 9.79
N PRO A 90 1.78 -8.27 9.42
CA PRO A 90 1.39 -9.33 10.34
C PRO A 90 2.41 -9.46 11.49
N HIS A 91 1.93 -9.83 12.67
CA HIS A 91 2.79 -10.07 13.83
C HIS A 91 3.80 -11.21 13.58
N ALA A 92 3.34 -12.29 12.95
CA ALA A 92 4.21 -13.41 12.58
C ALA A 92 5.39 -12.96 11.72
N LEU A 93 5.20 -12.04 10.77
CA LEU A 93 6.26 -11.49 9.94
C LEU A 93 7.29 -10.71 10.78
N LEU A 94 6.82 -9.96 11.78
CA LEU A 94 7.72 -9.20 12.65
C LEU A 94 8.58 -10.11 13.52
N LEU A 95 8.03 -11.23 14.00
CA LEU A 95 8.79 -12.21 14.77
C LEU A 95 9.87 -12.91 13.94
N GLU A 96 9.68 -13.03 12.62
CA GLU A 96 10.67 -13.60 11.70
C GLU A 96 11.77 -12.62 11.33
N GLU A 97 11.45 -11.35 11.17
CA GLU A 97 12.37 -10.34 10.60
C GLU A 97 13.05 -9.47 11.66
N VAL A 98 12.48 -9.34 12.85
CA VAL A 98 12.93 -8.38 13.87
C VAL A 98 13.20 -9.08 15.19
N GLU A 99 14.46 -8.98 15.67
CA GLU A 99 14.81 -9.42 17.01
C GLU A 99 14.07 -8.58 18.06
N ASN A 100 13.50 -9.24 19.08
CA ASN A 100 12.76 -8.59 20.18
C ASN A 100 11.53 -7.78 19.72
N ALA A 101 10.86 -8.19 18.62
CA ALA A 101 9.70 -7.51 18.07
C ALA A 101 8.63 -7.20 19.12
N ASP A 102 8.31 -8.14 20.01
CA ASP A 102 7.31 -7.98 21.08
C ASP A 102 7.66 -6.87 22.05
N GLU A 103 8.95 -6.77 22.45
CA GLU A 103 9.43 -5.73 23.36
C GLU A 103 9.36 -4.35 22.71
N LEU A 104 9.74 -4.27 21.43
CA LEU A 104 9.69 -3.02 20.66
C LEU A 104 8.25 -2.56 20.43
N LEU A 105 7.34 -3.48 20.10
CA LEU A 105 5.92 -3.20 19.96
C LEU A 105 5.29 -2.72 21.27
N ALA A 106 5.71 -3.29 22.41
CA ALA A 106 5.25 -2.87 23.74
C ALA A 106 5.75 -1.45 24.11
N GLN A 107 6.88 -1.02 23.60
CA GLN A 107 7.44 0.31 23.82
C GLN A 107 6.80 1.41 22.97
N MET A 108 6.29 1.08 21.77
CA MET A 108 5.73 2.05 20.82
C MET A 108 4.63 2.96 21.40
N PRO A 109 3.66 2.46 22.19
CA PRO A 109 2.60 3.33 22.73
C PRO A 109 3.10 4.43 23.66
N ALA A 110 4.29 4.27 24.24
CA ALA A 110 4.92 5.25 25.11
C ALA A 110 5.77 6.27 24.33
N ASP A 111 6.08 6.01 23.06
CA ASP A 111 6.89 6.90 22.22
C ASP A 111 5.98 7.85 21.41
N PRO A 112 6.10 9.19 21.63
CA PRO A 112 5.33 10.17 20.90
C PRO A 112 5.51 10.12 19.36
N GLN A 113 6.62 9.56 18.91
CA GLN A 113 6.92 9.42 17.48
C GLN A 113 6.28 8.16 16.83
N CYS A 114 5.67 7.29 17.64
CA CYS A 114 5.03 6.04 17.17
C CYS A 114 3.50 6.04 17.31
N THR A 115 2.90 7.19 17.60
CA THR A 115 1.45 7.32 17.89
C THR A 115 0.54 7.00 16.71
N ASP A 116 1.08 7.00 15.50
CA ASP A 116 0.39 6.65 14.26
C ASP A 116 0.32 5.13 14.02
N ILE A 117 1.04 4.33 14.81
CA ILE A 117 1.03 2.88 14.66
C ILE A 117 -0.18 2.31 15.39
N VAL A 118 -1.05 1.65 14.63
CA VAL A 118 -2.31 1.06 15.11
C VAL A 118 -2.22 -0.45 15.04
N THR A 119 -2.73 -1.09 16.09
CA THR A 119 -2.85 -2.54 16.19
C THR A 119 -4.26 -2.97 15.84
N ARG A 120 -4.40 -4.03 15.05
CA ARG A 120 -5.67 -4.61 14.67
C ARG A 120 -5.64 -6.12 14.82
N ALA A 121 -6.50 -6.66 15.70
CA ALA A 121 -6.64 -8.10 15.85
C ALA A 121 -7.44 -8.69 14.70
N GLY A 122 -6.88 -9.68 14.01
CA GLY A 122 -7.52 -10.47 12.99
C GLY A 122 -7.88 -11.88 13.47
N ALA A 123 -8.48 -12.69 12.59
CA ALA A 123 -8.82 -14.08 12.89
C ALA A 123 -7.58 -15.00 12.87
N LYS A 124 -6.59 -14.68 12.04
CA LYS A 124 -5.37 -15.49 11.90
C LYS A 124 -4.18 -14.92 12.67
N ASP A 125 -4.06 -13.58 12.69
CA ASP A 125 -2.91 -12.90 13.25
C ASP A 125 -3.30 -11.52 13.78
N THR A 126 -2.38 -10.88 14.47
CA THR A 126 -2.46 -9.47 14.82
C THR A 126 -1.73 -8.67 13.75
N TYR A 127 -2.35 -7.60 13.27
CA TYR A 127 -1.81 -6.76 12.20
C TYR A 127 -1.50 -5.36 12.71
N TYR A 128 -0.42 -4.80 12.18
CA TYR A 128 0.01 -3.43 12.47
C TYR A 128 -0.01 -2.60 11.19
N TYR A 129 -0.38 -1.34 11.32
CA TYR A 129 -0.36 -0.37 10.23
C TYR A 129 -0.20 1.04 10.77
N SER A 130 0.22 1.97 9.91
CA SER A 130 0.26 3.39 10.23
C SER A 130 -1.01 4.08 9.71
N ASN A 131 -1.79 4.69 10.60
CA ASN A 131 -2.98 5.43 10.21
C ASN A 131 -2.66 6.76 9.49
N ALA A 132 -1.40 7.20 9.50
CA ALA A 132 -0.93 8.31 8.69
C ALA A 132 -0.79 7.93 7.20
N ASN A 133 -0.57 6.64 6.89
CA ASN A 133 -0.33 6.14 5.54
C ASN A 133 -1.46 5.24 5.01
N MET A 134 -2.29 4.69 5.87
CA MET A 134 -3.39 3.79 5.52
C MET A 134 -4.63 4.12 6.35
N SER A 135 -5.79 4.28 5.72
CA SER A 135 -7.04 4.50 6.45
C SER A 135 -7.49 3.26 7.22
N ASP A 136 -8.16 3.46 8.35
CA ASP A 136 -8.70 2.37 9.18
C ASP A 136 -9.65 1.46 8.40
N ASN A 137 -10.44 2.04 7.49
CA ASN A 137 -11.34 1.28 6.63
C ASN A 137 -10.57 0.38 5.65
N TYR A 138 -9.49 0.89 5.05
CA TYR A 138 -8.64 0.09 4.17
C TYR A 138 -7.93 -1.02 4.96
N ALA A 139 -7.40 -0.70 6.14
CA ALA A 139 -6.77 -1.69 7.02
C ALA A 139 -7.73 -2.82 7.42
N MET A 140 -9.01 -2.49 7.70
CA MET A 140 -10.05 -3.48 7.95
C MET A 140 -10.25 -4.42 6.76
N ILE A 141 -10.38 -3.87 5.56
CA ILE A 141 -10.58 -4.65 4.34
C ILE A 141 -9.36 -5.54 4.07
N ALA A 142 -8.15 -4.98 4.16
CA ALA A 142 -6.91 -5.72 3.95
C ALA A 142 -6.77 -6.88 4.95
N GLN A 143 -7.11 -6.67 6.23
CA GLN A 143 -7.12 -7.71 7.24
C GLN A 143 -8.10 -8.84 6.89
N LEU A 144 -9.33 -8.51 6.47
CA LEU A 144 -10.34 -9.52 6.12
C LEU A 144 -9.92 -10.34 4.88
N ILE A 145 -9.19 -9.73 3.95
CA ILE A 145 -8.61 -10.42 2.80
C ILE A 145 -7.49 -11.37 3.25
N GLU A 146 -6.59 -10.93 4.13
CA GLU A 146 -5.50 -11.73 4.69
C GLU A 146 -6.04 -12.90 5.53
N ASP A 147 -7.05 -12.65 6.33
CA ASP A 147 -7.77 -13.67 7.11
C ASP A 147 -8.57 -14.65 6.22
N LYS A 148 -8.78 -14.31 4.94
CA LYS A 148 -9.58 -15.08 3.97
C LYS A 148 -11.03 -15.33 4.42
N ASP A 149 -11.57 -14.44 5.24
CA ASP A 149 -12.98 -14.47 5.63
C ASP A 149 -13.80 -13.59 4.70
N LEU A 150 -14.04 -14.10 3.49
CA LEU A 150 -14.73 -13.36 2.44
C LEU A 150 -16.20 -13.06 2.81
N CYS A 151 -16.86 -13.92 3.57
CA CYS A 151 -18.26 -13.70 3.98
C CYS A 151 -18.36 -12.50 4.94
N VAL A 152 -17.46 -12.44 5.92
CA VAL A 152 -17.38 -11.30 6.85
C VAL A 152 -17.03 -10.02 6.08
N MET A 153 -16.04 -10.08 5.19
CA MET A 153 -15.63 -8.94 4.36
C MET A 153 -16.79 -8.38 3.52
N PHE A 154 -17.55 -9.25 2.85
CA PHE A 154 -18.73 -8.83 2.07
C PHE A 154 -19.76 -8.16 2.96
N ALA A 155 -20.12 -8.81 4.08
CA ALA A 155 -21.13 -8.32 5.01
C ALA A 155 -20.75 -6.95 5.58
N GLU A 156 -19.51 -6.79 6.06
CA GLU A 156 -19.03 -5.53 6.62
C GLU A 156 -19.00 -4.40 5.58
N MET A 157 -18.58 -4.69 4.35
CA MET A 157 -18.57 -3.69 3.30
C MET A 157 -19.97 -3.29 2.87
N VAL A 158 -20.88 -4.24 2.71
CA VAL A 158 -22.29 -3.97 2.34
C VAL A 158 -22.97 -3.16 3.46
N ARG A 159 -22.76 -3.55 4.72
CA ARG A 159 -23.27 -2.80 5.89
C ARG A 159 -22.69 -1.39 5.98
N PHE A 160 -21.39 -1.25 5.76
CA PHE A 160 -20.71 0.04 5.75
C PHE A 160 -21.29 0.97 4.67
N ASN A 161 -21.40 0.51 3.43
CA ASN A 161 -21.96 1.29 2.32
C ASN A 161 -23.42 1.67 2.57
N ALA A 162 -24.24 0.73 3.04
CA ALA A 162 -25.63 1.00 3.38
C ALA A 162 -25.78 2.04 4.51
N ARG A 163 -24.85 2.08 5.48
CA ARG A 163 -24.88 3.01 6.60
C ARG A 163 -24.35 4.39 6.24
N ILE A 164 -23.23 4.46 5.51
CA ILE A 164 -22.51 5.72 5.27
C ILE A 164 -22.98 6.44 4.01
N TYR A 165 -23.23 5.69 2.94
CA TYR A 165 -23.58 6.24 1.62
C TYR A 165 -25.03 6.02 1.22
N PRO A 166 -25.93 5.56 2.08
CA PRO A 166 -27.24 4.94 1.85
C PRO A 166 -27.44 4.37 0.44
N SER A 167 -26.58 3.45 0.05
CA SER A 167 -26.59 2.86 -1.30
C SER A 167 -26.32 1.36 -1.28
N ALA A 168 -26.89 0.65 -2.26
CA ALA A 168 -26.58 -0.75 -2.49
C ALA A 168 -25.20 -0.92 -3.13
N THR A 169 -24.50 -1.98 -2.77
CA THR A 169 -23.16 -2.31 -3.25
C THR A 169 -23.25 -3.22 -4.46
N PRO A 170 -22.76 -2.82 -5.66
CA PRO A 170 -22.75 -3.71 -6.81
C PRO A 170 -21.86 -4.93 -6.56
N LEU A 171 -22.28 -6.14 -6.91
CA LEU A 171 -21.45 -7.35 -6.78
C LEU A 171 -20.12 -7.24 -7.54
N LYS A 172 -20.11 -6.58 -8.70
CA LYS A 172 -18.90 -6.29 -9.47
C LYS A 172 -17.88 -5.39 -8.74
N TYR A 173 -18.30 -4.73 -7.65
CA TYR A 173 -17.42 -3.92 -6.83
C TYR A 173 -16.26 -4.74 -6.24
N PHE A 174 -16.53 -5.98 -5.87
CA PHE A 174 -15.52 -6.89 -5.30
C PHE A 174 -14.49 -7.43 -6.32
N GLN A 175 -14.70 -7.19 -7.62
CA GLN A 175 -13.69 -7.50 -8.66
C GLN A 175 -12.58 -6.45 -8.73
N ARG A 176 -12.81 -5.27 -8.19
CA ARG A 176 -11.84 -4.15 -8.24
C ARG A 176 -10.90 -4.19 -7.05
N SER A 177 -9.77 -3.49 -7.20
CA SER A 177 -8.88 -3.23 -6.06
C SER A 177 -9.66 -2.50 -4.94
N PRO A 178 -9.44 -2.83 -3.67
CA PRO A 178 -8.41 -3.74 -3.13
C PRO A 178 -8.80 -5.23 -3.12
N TYR A 179 -10.01 -5.60 -3.49
CA TYR A 179 -10.51 -6.98 -3.36
C TYR A 179 -9.96 -7.91 -4.44
N GLY A 180 -10.05 -7.53 -5.71
CA GLY A 180 -9.51 -8.28 -6.84
C GLY A 180 -10.06 -9.71 -6.98
N LEU A 181 -11.31 -9.94 -6.54
CA LEU A 181 -11.87 -11.28 -6.52
C LEU A 181 -12.37 -11.71 -7.90
N ALA A 182 -12.12 -12.97 -8.26
CA ALA A 182 -12.68 -13.57 -9.47
C ALA A 182 -14.21 -13.70 -9.35
N PRO A 183 -14.98 -13.60 -10.47
CA PRO A 183 -16.42 -13.69 -10.46
C PRO A 183 -16.95 -14.95 -9.77
N GLU A 184 -16.27 -16.09 -9.97
CA GLU A 184 -16.65 -17.38 -9.39
C GLU A 184 -16.54 -17.38 -7.87
N VAL A 185 -15.49 -16.73 -7.33
CA VAL A 185 -15.27 -16.57 -5.89
C VAL A 185 -16.36 -15.69 -5.28
N ILE A 186 -16.76 -14.62 -5.97
CA ILE A 186 -17.84 -13.73 -5.57
C ILE A 186 -19.15 -14.49 -5.47
N GLU A 187 -19.50 -15.29 -6.48
CA GLU A 187 -20.73 -16.08 -6.50
C GLU A 187 -20.73 -17.16 -5.39
N GLN A 188 -19.61 -17.86 -5.19
CA GLN A 188 -19.47 -18.85 -4.11
C GLN A 188 -19.62 -18.20 -2.73
N THR A 189 -19.01 -17.04 -2.54
CA THR A 189 -19.11 -16.29 -1.28
C THR A 189 -20.54 -15.84 -1.03
N TRP A 190 -21.21 -15.28 -2.03
CA TRP A 190 -22.61 -14.86 -1.91
C TRP A 190 -23.51 -16.04 -1.59
N LYS A 191 -23.36 -17.17 -2.26
CA LYS A 191 -24.10 -18.38 -1.97
C LYS A 191 -23.90 -18.86 -0.52
N ALA A 192 -22.66 -18.91 -0.04
CA ALA A 192 -22.36 -19.28 1.32
C ALA A 192 -22.98 -18.32 2.36
N MET A 193 -23.07 -17.03 2.03
CA MET A 193 -23.73 -16.03 2.88
C MET A 193 -25.23 -16.26 2.97
N GLN A 194 -25.88 -16.62 1.87
CA GLN A 194 -27.34 -16.91 1.84
C GLN A 194 -27.72 -18.10 2.72
N GLU A 195 -26.82 -19.07 2.89
CA GLU A 195 -27.02 -20.26 3.72
C GLU A 195 -26.74 -19.99 5.21
N ASN A 196 -26.13 -18.85 5.56
CA ASN A 196 -25.73 -18.53 6.93
C ASN A 196 -26.62 -17.45 7.57
N PRO A 197 -27.34 -17.77 8.66
CA PRO A 197 -28.23 -16.83 9.35
C PRO A 197 -27.54 -15.55 9.85
N ALA A 198 -26.22 -15.56 10.05
CA ALA A 198 -25.46 -14.39 10.48
C ALA A 198 -25.50 -13.24 9.46
N TYR A 199 -25.82 -13.54 8.21
CA TYR A 199 -25.90 -12.58 7.10
C TYR A 199 -27.33 -12.39 6.56
N ALA A 200 -28.36 -12.81 7.32
CA ALA A 200 -29.77 -12.70 6.94
C ALA A 200 -30.23 -11.25 6.67
N ASP A 201 -29.46 -10.27 7.16
CA ASP A 201 -29.71 -8.85 6.88
C ASP A 201 -29.20 -8.38 5.49
N ILE A 202 -28.42 -9.21 4.81
CA ILE A 202 -27.92 -8.88 3.46
C ILE A 202 -28.89 -9.46 2.43
N GLU A 203 -29.47 -8.57 1.63
CA GLU A 203 -30.36 -8.94 0.56
C GLU A 203 -29.79 -8.53 -0.81
N GLU A 204 -30.24 -9.24 -1.84
CA GLU A 204 -29.90 -8.94 -3.23
C GLU A 204 -31.05 -8.19 -3.92
N LEU A 205 -30.69 -7.25 -4.76
CA LEU A 205 -31.58 -6.65 -5.76
C LEU A 205 -30.91 -6.62 -7.13
N THR A 206 -31.73 -6.63 -8.17
CA THR A 206 -31.28 -6.55 -9.56
C THR A 206 -31.93 -5.33 -10.21
N ASN A 207 -31.16 -4.52 -10.91
CA ASN A 207 -31.66 -3.36 -11.63
C ASN A 207 -32.22 -3.76 -13.04
N ASN A 208 -32.76 -2.79 -13.74
CA ASN A 208 -33.31 -2.99 -15.10
C ASN A 208 -32.26 -3.38 -16.16
N GLN A 209 -30.96 -3.23 -15.83
CA GLN A 209 -29.85 -3.63 -16.68
C GLN A 209 -29.30 -5.01 -16.32
N ASN A 210 -30.02 -5.75 -15.46
CA ASN A 210 -29.63 -7.05 -14.94
C ASN A 210 -28.31 -7.03 -14.12
N GLU A 211 -27.94 -5.86 -13.58
CA GLU A 211 -26.85 -5.76 -12.64
C GLU A 211 -27.32 -6.09 -11.22
N ARG A 212 -26.50 -6.84 -10.48
CA ARG A 212 -26.80 -7.34 -9.14
C ARG A 212 -26.12 -6.49 -8.08
N PHE A 213 -26.87 -6.17 -7.03
CA PHE A 213 -26.44 -5.35 -5.91
C PHE A 213 -26.81 -6.02 -4.60
N LEU A 214 -25.97 -5.82 -3.57
CA LEU A 214 -26.25 -6.24 -2.20
C LEU A 214 -26.52 -5.01 -1.33
N PHE A 215 -27.44 -5.12 -0.39
CA PHE A 215 -27.70 -4.08 0.62
C PHE A 215 -28.03 -4.72 1.96
N SER A 216 -27.81 -3.98 3.06
CA SER A 216 -28.15 -4.43 4.42
C SER A 216 -29.49 -3.83 4.84
N THR A 217 -30.46 -4.69 5.17
CA THR A 217 -31.77 -4.29 5.70
C THR A 217 -31.70 -3.64 7.07
N LYS A 218 -30.58 -3.76 7.78
CA LYS A 218 -30.31 -3.04 9.04
C LYS A 218 -30.19 -1.54 8.87
N HIS A 219 -29.74 -1.10 7.68
CA HIS A 219 -29.37 0.31 7.45
C HIS A 219 -30.12 0.92 6.27
N LEU A 220 -30.66 0.11 5.35
CA LEU A 220 -31.28 0.58 4.14
C LEU A 220 -32.54 -0.25 3.86
N THR A 221 -33.64 0.42 3.53
CA THR A 221 -34.84 -0.29 3.10
C THR A 221 -34.80 -0.55 1.61
N ARG A 222 -35.37 -1.66 1.14
CA ARG A 222 -35.40 -2.07 -0.28
C ARG A 222 -35.91 -0.97 -1.24
N ARG A 223 -36.70 -0.03 -0.74
CA ARG A 223 -37.20 1.09 -1.53
C ARG A 223 -36.13 2.11 -1.88
N TYR A 224 -35.09 2.22 -1.06
CA TYR A 224 -33.99 3.19 -1.18
C TYR A 224 -32.66 2.52 -1.57
N ALA A 225 -32.62 1.20 -1.71
CA ALA A 225 -31.50 0.42 -2.25
C ALA A 225 -31.58 0.33 -3.80
#